data_0655ab78d8630ed74032d5a1d77e5776
#
_entry.id   0655ab78d8630ed74032d5a1d77e5776
#
_cell.length_a   1.000
_cell.length_b   1.000
_cell.length_c   1.000
_cell.angle_alpha   90.00
_cell.angle_beta   90.00
_cell.angle_gamma   90.00
#
_symmetry.space_group_name_H-M   'P 1'
#
loop_
_entity.id
_entity.type
_entity.pdbx_description
1 polymer ?
#
loop_
_entity_poly.entity_id
_entity_poly.type
_entity_poly.pdbx_seq_one_letter_code
_entity_poly.pdbx_strand_id
1 'polypeptide(L)'
;MVDATLASTMKFAILGTGTVGTTIANKLLALGHDVMLGSRTKDNAKALEWHKGSAASGRAHVGTFADAAAFGEVVFNCTLGSATIEALSLAGAGNLEGKVLIDTSNPLDFSKGMPPSLFTSSEDSLGERVQKAFASARVVKAFNTMSAPLMVEPQQLADGQHDAFICGNDAAAKEQVQSLLRSFGWKHIIDLGDITAARATEHYLPLWLRLWGACKTHMFSVHVVRS
;
A
#
# COMPACT_ATOMS: atom_id res chain seq x y z
N MET A 1 -24.34 -13.42 14.87
CA MET A 1 -24.03 -14.21 13.66
C MET A 1 -23.60 -13.19 12.63
N VAL A 2 -22.30 -13.08 12.36
CA VAL A 2 -21.77 -12.21 11.32
C VAL A 2 -22.05 -12.93 10.01
N ASP A 3 -22.86 -12.28 9.18
CA ASP A 3 -23.20 -12.75 7.85
C ASP A 3 -21.91 -12.83 7.03
N ALA A 4 -21.37 -14.04 6.89
CA ALA A 4 -20.25 -14.33 6.02
C ALA A 4 -20.77 -14.36 4.58
N THR A 5 -21.13 -13.20 4.07
CA THR A 5 -21.22 -13.00 2.63
C THR A 5 -19.82 -13.30 2.11
N LEU A 6 -19.65 -14.44 1.47
CA LEU A 6 -18.42 -14.86 0.77
C LEU A 6 -17.98 -13.68 -0.11
N ALA A 7 -17.02 -12.92 0.37
CA ALA A 7 -16.43 -11.85 -0.43
C ALA A 7 -15.93 -12.52 -1.72
N SER A 8 -16.43 -12.10 -2.86
CA SER A 8 -16.03 -12.67 -4.16
C SER A 8 -14.51 -12.63 -4.27
N THR A 9 -13.91 -13.73 -4.75
CA THR A 9 -12.48 -13.75 -5.06
C THR A 9 -12.15 -12.62 -6.04
N MET A 10 -11.23 -11.76 -5.66
CA MET A 10 -10.75 -10.64 -6.49
C MET A 10 -9.30 -10.89 -6.93
N LYS A 11 -8.91 -10.23 -8.00
CA LYS A 11 -7.54 -10.22 -8.51
C LYS A 11 -6.80 -8.96 -8.06
N PHE A 12 -5.68 -9.13 -7.39
CA PHE A 12 -4.83 -8.04 -6.92
C PHE A 12 -3.48 -8.03 -7.61
N ALA A 13 -3.06 -6.86 -8.07
CA ALA A 13 -1.71 -6.61 -8.51
C ALA A 13 -0.90 -5.97 -7.37
N ILE A 14 0.28 -6.49 -7.09
CA ILE A 14 1.22 -5.90 -6.14
C ILE A 14 2.48 -5.49 -6.89
N LEU A 15 2.68 -4.20 -7.06
CA LEU A 15 3.86 -3.65 -7.72
C LEU A 15 4.97 -3.43 -6.68
N GLY A 16 5.97 -4.31 -6.69
CA GLY A 16 7.11 -4.28 -5.75
C GLY A 16 7.26 -5.57 -4.95
N THR A 17 8.49 -6.05 -4.84
CA THR A 17 8.88 -7.33 -4.24
C THR A 17 9.55 -7.18 -2.87
N GLY A 18 9.42 -5.98 -2.26
CA GLY A 18 9.93 -5.68 -0.92
C GLY A 18 9.01 -6.20 0.19
N THR A 19 9.41 -5.96 1.44
CA THR A 19 8.68 -6.42 2.63
C THR A 19 7.21 -6.00 2.60
N VAL A 20 6.89 -4.74 2.26
CA VAL A 20 5.50 -4.26 2.20
C VAL A 20 4.70 -5.05 1.17
N GLY A 21 5.22 -5.20 -0.05
CA GLY A 21 4.52 -5.91 -1.13
C GLY A 21 4.26 -7.38 -0.78
N THR A 22 5.26 -8.10 -0.28
CA THR A 22 5.10 -9.51 0.09
C THR A 22 4.19 -9.71 1.31
N THR A 23 4.21 -8.79 2.27
CA THR A 23 3.31 -8.83 3.45
C THR A 23 1.85 -8.68 3.02
N ILE A 24 1.54 -7.67 2.19
CA ILE A 24 0.19 -7.46 1.67
C ILE A 24 -0.24 -8.62 0.78
N ALA A 25 0.65 -9.12 -0.11
CA ALA A 25 0.37 -10.26 -0.97
C ALA A 25 -0.02 -11.51 -0.18
N ASN A 26 0.71 -11.83 0.89
CA ASN A 26 0.42 -12.98 1.75
C ASN A 26 -0.93 -12.83 2.46
N LYS A 27 -1.27 -11.64 2.93
CA LYS A 27 -2.58 -11.39 3.56
C LYS A 27 -3.72 -11.60 2.57
N LEU A 28 -3.59 -11.07 1.36
CA LEU A 28 -4.60 -11.24 0.31
C LEU A 28 -4.78 -12.70 -0.10
N LEU A 29 -3.69 -13.47 -0.22
CA LEU A 29 -3.76 -14.93 -0.45
C LEU A 29 -4.47 -15.65 0.70
N ALA A 30 -4.15 -15.29 1.95
CA ALA A 30 -4.81 -15.88 3.13
C ALA A 30 -6.32 -15.58 3.18
N LEU A 31 -6.75 -14.43 2.63
CA LEU A 31 -8.16 -14.08 2.47
C LEU A 31 -8.81 -14.73 1.24
N GLY A 32 -8.07 -15.53 0.47
CA GLY A 32 -8.61 -16.30 -0.66
C GLY A 32 -8.68 -15.53 -1.99
N HIS A 33 -7.92 -14.46 -2.13
CA HIS A 33 -7.82 -13.69 -3.37
C HIS A 33 -6.71 -14.21 -4.28
N ASP A 34 -6.79 -13.89 -5.58
CA ASP A 34 -5.74 -14.14 -6.55
C ASP A 34 -4.76 -12.96 -6.56
N VAL A 35 -3.45 -13.23 -6.47
CA VAL A 35 -2.44 -12.20 -6.32
C VAL A 35 -1.33 -12.37 -7.35
N MET A 36 -1.00 -11.31 -8.09
CA MET A 36 0.19 -11.27 -8.93
C MET A 36 1.19 -10.26 -8.37
N LEU A 37 2.38 -10.75 -7.99
CA LEU A 37 3.50 -9.92 -7.56
C LEU A 37 4.30 -9.48 -8.78
N GLY A 38 4.31 -8.18 -9.04
CA GLY A 38 4.99 -7.54 -10.17
C GLY A 38 6.37 -7.00 -9.82
N SER A 39 7.28 -7.11 -10.76
CA SER A 39 8.63 -6.55 -10.70
C SER A 39 9.07 -6.02 -12.07
N ARG A 40 10.29 -5.45 -12.18
CA ARG A 40 10.80 -4.98 -13.47
C ARG A 40 10.96 -6.09 -14.49
N THR A 41 11.32 -7.29 -14.02
CA THR A 41 11.57 -8.45 -14.87
C THR A 41 10.88 -9.69 -14.30
N LYS A 42 10.54 -10.67 -15.17
CA LYS A 42 9.85 -11.91 -14.76
C LYS A 42 10.71 -12.84 -13.90
N ASP A 43 12.03 -12.73 -14.01
CA ASP A 43 13.03 -13.55 -13.34
C ASP A 43 13.56 -12.93 -12.03
N ASN A 44 12.83 -11.97 -11.45
CA ASN A 44 13.20 -11.36 -10.18
C ASN A 44 13.29 -12.42 -9.07
N ALA A 45 14.48 -12.58 -8.49
CA ALA A 45 14.75 -13.64 -7.51
C ALA A 45 13.82 -13.60 -6.29
N LYS A 46 13.51 -12.38 -5.76
CA LYS A 46 12.60 -12.22 -4.61
C LYS A 46 11.15 -12.59 -4.96
N ALA A 47 10.69 -12.24 -6.17
CA ALA A 47 9.36 -12.61 -6.63
C ALA A 47 9.23 -14.13 -6.80
N LEU A 48 10.25 -14.77 -7.38
CA LEU A 48 10.28 -16.23 -7.55
C LEU A 48 10.36 -16.98 -6.23
N GLU A 49 11.14 -16.48 -5.27
CA GLU A 49 11.21 -17.03 -3.91
C GLU A 49 9.86 -16.96 -3.20
N TRP A 50 9.21 -15.78 -3.23
CA TRP A 50 7.86 -15.61 -2.70
C TRP A 50 6.86 -16.57 -3.35
N HIS A 51 6.92 -16.70 -4.68
CA HIS A 51 6.03 -17.61 -5.42
C HIS A 51 6.19 -19.06 -4.98
N LYS A 52 7.43 -19.54 -4.81
CA LYS A 52 7.70 -20.91 -4.30
C LYS A 52 7.06 -21.14 -2.93
N GLY A 53 7.18 -20.16 -2.01
CA GLY A 53 6.58 -20.25 -0.67
C GLY A 53 5.05 -20.20 -0.69
N SER A 54 4.46 -19.61 -1.71
CA SER A 54 3.02 -19.39 -1.85
C SER A 54 2.33 -20.33 -2.86
N ALA A 55 3.09 -21.19 -3.53
CA ALA A 55 2.61 -22.04 -4.63
C ALA A 55 1.45 -22.98 -4.24
N ALA A 56 1.42 -23.44 -2.98
CA ALA A 56 0.36 -24.31 -2.48
C ALA A 56 -1.03 -23.66 -2.52
N SER A 57 -1.14 -22.34 -2.59
CA SER A 57 -2.41 -21.63 -2.70
C SER A 57 -3.09 -21.81 -4.08
N GLY A 58 -2.32 -22.07 -5.13
CA GLY A 58 -2.79 -22.06 -6.52
C GLY A 58 -3.19 -20.67 -7.04
N ARG A 59 -3.07 -19.62 -6.20
CA ARG A 59 -3.56 -18.24 -6.45
C ARG A 59 -2.44 -17.21 -6.50
N ALA A 60 -1.19 -17.64 -6.28
CA ALA A 60 0.00 -16.79 -6.32
C ALA A 60 0.61 -16.80 -7.70
N HIS A 61 0.85 -15.61 -8.26
CA HIS A 61 1.43 -15.42 -9.58
C HIS A 61 2.57 -14.40 -9.51
N VAL A 62 3.48 -14.46 -10.48
CA VAL A 62 4.55 -13.47 -10.65
C VAL A 62 4.64 -13.02 -12.11
N GLY A 63 5.07 -11.78 -12.30
CA GLY A 63 5.19 -11.20 -13.63
C GLY A 63 5.97 -9.89 -13.62
N THR A 64 5.98 -9.22 -14.77
CA THR A 64 6.44 -7.84 -14.86
C THR A 64 5.42 -6.90 -14.19
N PHE A 65 5.78 -5.61 -14.00
CA PHE A 65 4.81 -4.61 -13.56
C PHE A 65 3.61 -4.52 -14.50
N ALA A 66 3.83 -4.61 -15.81
CA ALA A 66 2.76 -4.60 -16.81
C ALA A 66 1.85 -5.83 -16.71
N ASP A 67 2.44 -7.04 -16.58
CA ASP A 67 1.66 -8.27 -16.40
C ASP A 67 0.78 -8.20 -15.15
N ALA A 68 1.34 -7.73 -14.02
CA ALA A 68 0.62 -7.59 -12.76
C ALA A 68 -0.50 -6.56 -12.87
N ALA A 69 -0.21 -5.36 -13.41
CA ALA A 69 -1.21 -4.31 -13.56
C ALA A 69 -2.35 -4.72 -14.52
N ALA A 70 -2.07 -5.47 -15.58
CA ALA A 70 -3.09 -6.03 -16.47
C ALA A 70 -3.95 -7.09 -15.77
N PHE A 71 -3.36 -7.92 -14.91
CA PHE A 71 -4.03 -8.99 -14.17
C PHE A 71 -4.98 -8.46 -13.09
N GLY A 72 -4.53 -7.47 -12.29
CA GLY A 72 -5.25 -7.00 -11.10
C GLY A 72 -6.46 -6.12 -11.40
N GLU A 73 -7.55 -6.32 -10.67
CA GLU A 73 -8.71 -5.40 -10.61
C GLU A 73 -8.40 -4.22 -9.68
N VAL A 74 -7.59 -4.45 -8.65
CA VAL A 74 -7.03 -3.46 -7.72
C VAL A 74 -5.51 -3.57 -7.77
N VAL A 75 -4.83 -2.43 -7.77
CA VAL A 75 -3.37 -2.35 -7.88
C VAL A 75 -2.81 -1.71 -6.61
N PHE A 76 -1.86 -2.38 -5.98
CA PHE A 76 -1.03 -1.81 -4.91
C PHE A 76 0.30 -1.32 -5.48
N ASN A 77 0.63 -0.08 -5.23
CA ASN A 77 1.99 0.42 -5.37
C ASN A 77 2.76 0.25 -4.07
N CYS A 78 3.65 -0.73 -4.05
CA CYS A 78 4.54 -1.05 -2.92
C CYS A 78 6.01 -0.84 -3.29
N THR A 79 6.28 0.07 -4.21
CA THR A 79 7.64 0.40 -4.68
C THR A 79 8.31 1.42 -3.76
N LEU A 80 9.62 1.55 -3.87
CA LEU A 80 10.35 2.65 -3.24
C LEU A 80 9.87 3.99 -3.82
N GLY A 81 9.63 4.99 -2.98
CA GLY A 81 9.06 6.27 -3.41
C GLY A 81 9.79 6.93 -4.57
N SER A 82 11.13 6.90 -4.58
CA SER A 82 11.94 7.44 -5.67
C SER A 82 11.77 6.68 -7.00
N ALA A 83 11.30 5.44 -6.98
CA ALA A 83 11.06 4.61 -8.17
C ALA A 83 9.58 4.50 -8.54
N THR A 84 8.67 5.12 -7.78
CA THR A 84 7.22 4.96 -7.93
C THR A 84 6.72 5.34 -9.32
N ILE A 85 7.06 6.53 -9.80
CA ILE A 85 6.57 7.01 -11.12
C ILE A 85 7.12 6.13 -12.25
N GLU A 86 8.39 5.73 -12.19
CA GLU A 86 8.98 4.82 -13.16
C GLU A 86 8.29 3.45 -13.16
N ALA A 87 8.08 2.85 -11.98
CA ALA A 87 7.43 1.56 -11.84
C ALA A 87 5.98 1.56 -12.38
N LEU A 88 5.22 2.60 -12.08
CA LEU A 88 3.86 2.78 -12.59
C LEU A 88 3.84 3.05 -14.10
N SER A 89 4.85 3.74 -14.64
CA SER A 89 5.02 3.90 -16.09
C SER A 89 5.29 2.55 -16.77
N LEU A 90 6.14 1.71 -16.17
CA LEU A 90 6.40 0.34 -16.65
C LEU A 90 5.17 -0.57 -16.51
N ALA A 91 4.29 -0.31 -15.54
CA ALA A 91 3.00 -1.00 -15.43
C ALA A 91 2.05 -0.67 -16.58
N GLY A 92 2.20 0.52 -17.17
CA GLY A 92 1.42 1.02 -18.30
C GLY A 92 0.16 1.75 -17.87
N ALA A 93 0.01 3.00 -18.29
CA ALA A 93 -1.14 3.85 -17.94
C ALA A 93 -2.49 3.21 -18.31
N GLY A 94 -2.58 2.54 -19.47
CA GLY A 94 -3.80 1.82 -19.89
C GLY A 94 -4.18 0.65 -18.98
N ASN A 95 -3.20 -0.03 -18.37
CA ASN A 95 -3.47 -1.09 -17.41
C ASN A 95 -3.95 -0.56 -16.03
N LEU A 96 -3.74 0.73 -15.75
CA LEU A 96 -4.15 1.40 -14.52
C LEU A 96 -5.47 2.17 -14.68
N GLU A 97 -5.90 2.42 -15.92
CA GLU A 97 -7.09 3.20 -16.22
C GLU A 97 -8.34 2.67 -15.53
N GLY A 98 -9.04 3.55 -14.83
CA GLY A 98 -10.27 3.23 -14.09
C GLY A 98 -10.09 2.32 -12.88
N LYS A 99 -8.90 1.81 -12.62
CA LYS A 99 -8.64 0.93 -11.47
C LYS A 99 -8.34 1.72 -10.20
N VAL A 100 -8.65 1.11 -9.06
CA VAL A 100 -8.18 1.60 -7.76
C VAL A 100 -6.68 1.32 -7.66
N LEU A 101 -5.90 2.38 -7.46
CA LEU A 101 -4.47 2.34 -7.23
C LEU A 101 -4.18 2.72 -5.77
N ILE A 102 -3.90 1.73 -4.93
CA ILE A 102 -3.56 1.95 -3.52
C ILE A 102 -2.08 2.26 -3.43
N ASP A 103 -1.74 3.50 -3.09
CA ASP A 103 -0.36 3.96 -2.97
C ASP A 103 0.13 3.89 -1.52
N THR A 104 1.07 2.98 -1.26
CA THR A 104 1.69 2.80 0.06
C THR A 104 3.08 3.45 0.16
N SER A 105 3.57 4.07 -0.91
CA SER A 105 4.92 4.58 -1.00
C SER A 105 5.15 5.83 -0.15
N ASN A 106 6.41 6.12 0.16
CA ASN A 106 6.83 7.30 0.90
C ASN A 106 7.96 8.03 0.17
N PRO A 107 7.98 9.37 0.18
CA PRO A 107 8.98 10.18 -0.52
C PRO A 107 10.31 10.27 0.26
N LEU A 108 10.87 9.13 0.68
CA LEU A 108 12.10 9.06 1.45
C LEU A 108 13.33 9.18 0.57
N ASP A 109 14.21 10.12 0.93
CA ASP A 109 15.52 10.32 0.31
C ASP A 109 16.64 9.84 1.25
N PHE A 110 17.30 8.78 0.83
CA PHE A 110 18.41 8.15 1.56
C PHE A 110 19.80 8.66 1.11
N SER A 111 19.87 9.64 0.21
CA SER A 111 21.14 10.12 -0.36
C SER A 111 22.10 10.68 0.68
N LYS A 112 21.58 11.16 1.82
CA LYS A 112 22.34 11.68 2.96
C LYS A 112 22.46 10.70 4.13
N GLY A 113 22.05 9.43 3.93
CA GLY A 113 22.11 8.39 4.97
C GLY A 113 20.86 8.33 5.86
N MET A 114 21.04 7.86 7.11
CA MET A 114 19.96 7.68 8.08
C MET A 114 20.02 8.75 9.18
N PRO A 115 18.88 9.31 9.64
CA PRO A 115 17.54 9.12 9.08
C PRO A 115 17.38 9.80 7.71
N PRO A 116 16.58 9.23 6.78
CA PRO A 116 16.32 9.83 5.48
C PRO A 116 15.56 11.15 5.62
N SER A 117 15.73 12.03 4.65
CA SER A 117 14.89 13.21 4.44
C SER A 117 13.71 12.88 3.50
N LEU A 118 12.83 13.86 3.29
CA LEU A 118 11.80 13.76 2.26
C LEU A 118 12.28 14.51 1.01
N PHE A 119 11.95 13.98 -0.19
CA PHE A 119 12.21 14.68 -1.45
C PHE A 119 11.00 15.51 -1.94
N THR A 120 9.92 15.58 -1.14
CA THR A 120 8.77 16.45 -1.34
C THR A 120 8.81 17.63 -0.36
N SER A 121 8.16 18.75 -0.71
CA SER A 121 7.98 19.90 0.17
C SER A 121 6.64 19.82 0.91
N SER A 122 6.38 20.74 1.84
CA SER A 122 5.09 20.85 2.53
C SER A 122 3.90 21.19 1.61
N GLU A 123 4.19 21.67 0.41
CA GLU A 123 3.16 22.03 -0.60
C GLU A 123 2.97 20.96 -1.67
N ASP A 124 3.63 19.79 -1.51
CA ASP A 124 3.66 18.71 -2.49
C ASP A 124 3.70 17.35 -1.79
N SER A 125 3.24 16.31 -2.47
CA SER A 125 3.31 14.94 -2.01
C SER A 125 3.56 13.97 -3.17
N LEU A 126 4.12 12.81 -2.85
CA LEU A 126 4.26 11.73 -3.83
C LEU A 126 2.88 11.23 -4.29
N GLY A 127 1.89 11.19 -3.40
CA GLY A 127 0.51 10.82 -3.75
C GLY A 127 -0.10 11.75 -4.81
N GLU A 128 0.10 13.07 -4.69
CA GLU A 128 -0.33 14.05 -5.72
C GLU A 128 0.41 13.86 -7.03
N ARG A 129 1.73 13.61 -6.98
CA ARG A 129 2.52 13.34 -8.19
C ARG A 129 2.03 12.08 -8.91
N VAL A 130 1.70 11.01 -8.17
CA VAL A 130 1.12 9.78 -8.73
C VAL A 130 -0.23 10.07 -9.36
N GLN A 131 -1.16 10.74 -8.67
CA GLN A 131 -2.46 11.07 -9.23
C GLN A 131 -2.37 11.96 -10.47
N LYS A 132 -1.45 12.91 -10.49
CA LYS A 132 -1.21 13.79 -11.63
C LYS A 132 -0.64 13.02 -12.83
N ALA A 133 0.32 12.11 -12.60
CA ALA A 133 0.95 11.32 -13.66
C ALA A 133 0.01 10.26 -14.25
N PHE A 134 -0.90 9.72 -13.45
CA PHE A 134 -1.87 8.68 -13.83
C PHE A 134 -3.31 9.16 -13.55
N ALA A 135 -3.71 10.21 -14.25
CA ALA A 135 -4.98 10.92 -14.01
C ALA A 135 -6.23 10.05 -14.20
N SER A 136 -6.16 9.00 -15.01
CA SER A 136 -7.25 8.04 -15.23
C SER A 136 -7.31 6.94 -14.15
N ALA A 137 -6.29 6.78 -13.30
CA ALA A 137 -6.33 5.88 -12.17
C ALA A 137 -7.04 6.53 -10.97
N ARG A 138 -7.73 5.74 -10.17
CA ARG A 138 -8.38 6.19 -8.93
C ARG A 138 -7.43 5.97 -7.74
N VAL A 139 -6.54 6.96 -7.52
CA VAL A 139 -5.48 6.85 -6.50
C VAL A 139 -6.04 7.03 -5.10
N VAL A 140 -5.71 6.09 -4.22
CA VAL A 140 -5.96 6.19 -2.78
C VAL A 140 -4.64 5.98 -2.04
N LYS A 141 -4.19 7.00 -1.31
CA LYS A 141 -3.05 6.90 -0.39
C LYS A 141 -3.49 6.17 0.86
N ALA A 142 -2.77 5.12 1.26
CA ALA A 142 -3.07 4.34 2.45
C ALA A 142 -1.81 3.63 2.97
N PHE A 143 -1.82 3.19 4.23
CA PHE A 143 -0.77 2.39 4.87
C PHE A 143 0.61 3.03 5.05
N ASN A 144 0.87 4.17 4.47
CA ASN A 144 2.20 4.80 4.45
C ASN A 144 2.70 5.29 5.82
N THR A 145 1.86 5.30 6.85
CA THR A 145 2.16 5.82 8.21
C THR A 145 2.49 4.72 9.23
N MET A 146 2.65 3.48 8.81
CA MET A 146 2.81 2.34 9.70
C MET A 146 3.82 1.30 9.18
N SER A 147 4.27 0.40 10.05
CA SER A 147 5.12 -0.72 9.66
C SER A 147 4.35 -1.82 8.93
N ALA A 148 5.03 -2.57 8.06
CA ALA A 148 4.41 -3.60 7.22
C ALA A 148 3.56 -4.64 7.98
N PRO A 149 3.98 -5.19 9.15
CA PRO A 149 3.14 -6.13 9.90
C PRO A 149 1.80 -5.52 10.31
N LEU A 150 1.79 -4.26 10.76
CA LEU A 150 0.57 -3.58 11.20
C LEU A 150 -0.38 -3.26 10.06
N MET A 151 0.11 -3.12 8.82
CA MET A 151 -0.75 -2.90 7.65
C MET A 151 -1.81 -3.99 7.53
N VAL A 152 -1.44 -5.23 7.80
CA VAL A 152 -2.26 -6.43 7.55
C VAL A 152 -2.76 -7.13 8.80
N GLU A 153 -2.15 -6.87 9.97
CA GLU A 153 -2.53 -7.45 11.26
C GLU A 153 -2.54 -6.37 12.35
N PRO A 154 -3.47 -5.39 12.28
CA PRO A 154 -3.51 -4.28 13.24
C PRO A 154 -3.70 -4.74 14.70
N GLN A 155 -4.32 -5.90 14.92
CA GLN A 155 -4.54 -6.47 16.27
C GLN A 155 -3.26 -6.82 17.00
N GLN A 156 -2.11 -6.93 16.32
CA GLN A 156 -0.81 -7.16 16.96
C GLN A 156 -0.36 -6.00 17.87
N LEU A 157 -1.01 -4.85 17.77
CA LEU A 157 -0.73 -3.69 18.59
C LEU A 157 -2.01 -3.16 19.24
N ALA A 158 -2.04 -3.08 20.59
CA ALA A 158 -3.14 -2.51 21.37
C ALA A 158 -4.53 -3.02 20.93
N ASP A 159 -4.66 -4.32 20.60
CA ASP A 159 -5.90 -4.95 20.12
C ASP A 159 -6.56 -4.22 18.94
N GLY A 160 -5.76 -3.56 18.11
CA GLY A 160 -6.21 -2.78 16.97
C GLY A 160 -6.81 -1.40 17.33
N GLN A 161 -6.55 -0.89 18.55
CA GLN A 161 -7.02 0.43 19.01
C GLN A 161 -6.07 1.55 18.53
N HIS A 162 -5.89 1.64 17.22
CA HIS A 162 -5.12 2.69 16.55
C HIS A 162 -5.67 2.94 15.15
N ASP A 163 -5.26 4.02 14.50
CA ASP A 163 -5.90 4.53 13.30
C ASP A 163 -5.11 4.22 12.03
N ALA A 164 -5.84 3.88 10.96
CA ALA A 164 -5.37 3.95 9.59
C ALA A 164 -5.89 5.24 8.93
N PHE A 165 -5.03 5.90 8.19
CA PHE A 165 -5.38 7.10 7.42
C PHE A 165 -5.48 6.75 5.93
N ILE A 166 -6.51 7.30 5.26
CA ILE A 166 -6.65 7.23 3.81
C ILE A 166 -6.96 8.62 3.24
N CYS A 167 -6.58 8.85 2.00
CA CYS A 167 -7.04 10.01 1.23
C CYS A 167 -7.03 9.70 -0.27
N GLY A 168 -7.84 10.43 -1.04
CA GLY A 168 -7.95 10.25 -2.48
C GLY A 168 -9.14 11.01 -3.05
N ASN A 169 -9.13 11.27 -4.35
CA ASN A 169 -10.14 12.11 -4.99
C ASN A 169 -11.45 11.39 -5.28
N ASP A 170 -11.42 10.06 -5.41
CA ASP A 170 -12.59 9.23 -5.78
C ASP A 170 -13.20 8.59 -4.53
N ALA A 171 -14.44 8.96 -4.23
CA ALA A 171 -15.14 8.49 -3.03
C ALA A 171 -15.41 6.97 -3.06
N ALA A 172 -15.76 6.42 -4.24
CA ALA A 172 -16.04 4.99 -4.37
C ALA A 172 -14.75 4.16 -4.24
N ALA A 173 -13.62 4.67 -4.75
CA ALA A 173 -12.32 4.04 -4.55
C ALA A 173 -11.92 4.03 -3.06
N LYS A 174 -12.13 5.13 -2.34
CA LYS A 174 -11.88 5.20 -0.90
C LYS A 174 -12.76 4.22 -0.13
N GLU A 175 -14.03 4.08 -0.46
CA GLU A 175 -14.94 3.11 0.16
C GLU A 175 -14.47 1.67 -0.08
N GLN A 176 -14.05 1.35 -1.31
CA GLN A 176 -13.47 0.04 -1.65
C GLN A 176 -12.21 -0.25 -0.83
N VAL A 177 -11.32 0.74 -0.67
CA VAL A 177 -10.12 0.62 0.14
C VAL A 177 -10.46 0.46 1.63
N GLN A 178 -11.43 1.22 2.16
CA GLN A 178 -11.88 1.05 3.54
C GLN A 178 -12.42 -0.37 3.79
N SER A 179 -13.21 -0.92 2.85
CA SER A 179 -13.73 -2.28 2.95
C SER A 179 -12.59 -3.31 2.98
N LEU A 180 -11.56 -3.10 2.17
CA LEU A 180 -10.36 -3.94 2.18
C LEU A 180 -9.60 -3.83 3.52
N LEU A 181 -9.40 -2.61 4.05
CA LEU A 181 -8.77 -2.42 5.35
C LEU A 181 -9.55 -3.14 6.47
N ARG A 182 -10.89 -3.07 6.44
CA ARG A 182 -11.74 -3.81 7.39
C ARG A 182 -11.54 -5.32 7.28
N SER A 183 -11.37 -5.87 6.07
CA SER A 183 -11.07 -7.29 5.88
C SER A 183 -9.70 -7.70 6.43
N PHE A 184 -8.74 -6.76 6.54
CA PHE A 184 -7.47 -6.95 7.23
C PHE A 184 -7.59 -6.84 8.75
N GLY A 185 -8.76 -6.37 9.26
CA GLY A 185 -9.06 -6.24 10.67
C GLY A 185 -8.98 -4.83 11.23
N TRP A 186 -8.82 -3.80 10.39
CA TRP A 186 -8.83 -2.41 10.83
C TRP A 186 -10.20 -1.98 11.35
N LYS A 187 -10.24 -1.47 12.59
CA LYS A 187 -11.44 -0.97 13.25
C LYS A 187 -11.62 0.53 13.05
N HIS A 188 -10.52 1.27 13.08
CA HIS A 188 -10.49 2.73 13.03
C HIS A 188 -9.81 3.18 11.73
N ILE A 189 -10.59 3.73 10.81
CA ILE A 189 -10.13 4.23 9.51
C ILE A 189 -10.62 5.67 9.38
N ILE A 190 -9.68 6.61 9.22
CA ILE A 190 -9.95 8.03 9.08
C ILE A 190 -9.71 8.44 7.63
N ASP A 191 -10.78 8.87 6.96
CA ASP A 191 -10.69 9.50 5.65
C ASP A 191 -10.32 10.98 5.83
N LEU A 192 -9.16 11.37 5.31
CA LEU A 192 -8.61 12.73 5.41
C LEU A 192 -9.04 13.64 4.25
N GLY A 193 -9.90 13.15 3.33
CA GLY A 193 -10.39 13.91 2.19
C GLY A 193 -9.73 13.58 0.87
N ASP A 194 -9.37 14.60 0.10
CA ASP A 194 -8.77 14.43 -1.22
C ASP A 194 -7.27 14.06 -1.16
N ILE A 195 -6.66 13.86 -2.34
CA ILE A 195 -5.26 13.39 -2.43
C ILE A 195 -4.25 14.39 -1.88
N THR A 196 -4.59 15.67 -1.71
CA THR A 196 -3.68 16.66 -1.13
C THR A 196 -3.39 16.38 0.35
N ALA A 197 -4.27 15.63 1.04
CA ALA A 197 -4.03 15.17 2.41
C ALA A 197 -2.86 14.18 2.51
N ALA A 198 -2.38 13.61 1.39
CA ALA A 198 -1.16 12.83 1.35
C ALA A 198 0.07 13.61 1.84
N ARG A 199 0.07 14.94 1.70
CA ARG A 199 1.10 15.82 2.27
C ARG A 199 1.26 15.56 3.77
N ALA A 200 0.16 15.52 4.52
CA ALA A 200 0.20 15.30 5.96
C ALA A 200 0.69 13.89 6.33
N THR A 201 0.20 12.85 5.66
CA THR A 201 0.60 11.47 5.95
C THR A 201 2.04 11.17 5.56
N GLU A 202 2.55 11.78 4.50
CA GLU A 202 3.95 11.66 4.09
C GLU A 202 4.88 12.47 5.00
N HIS A 203 4.49 13.69 5.42
CA HIS A 203 5.27 14.51 6.35
C HIS A 203 5.22 14.02 7.80
N TYR A 204 4.37 13.05 8.12
CA TYR A 204 4.44 12.30 9.38
C TYR A 204 5.72 11.46 9.50
N LEU A 205 6.31 11.04 8.38
CA LEU A 205 7.47 10.11 8.36
C LEU A 205 8.69 10.59 9.16
N PRO A 206 9.09 11.88 9.15
CA PRO A 206 10.17 12.36 10.01
C PRO A 206 9.90 12.08 11.50
N LEU A 207 8.66 12.25 11.98
CA LEU A 207 8.28 11.91 13.35
C LEU A 207 8.32 10.39 13.55
N TRP A 208 7.78 9.61 12.61
CA TRP A 208 7.77 8.15 12.66
C TRP A 208 9.18 7.57 12.80
N LEU A 209 10.13 8.07 12.03
CA LEU A 209 11.54 7.66 12.09
C LEU A 209 12.19 8.01 13.44
N ARG A 210 11.86 9.17 14.02
CA ARG A 210 12.33 9.55 15.36
C ARG A 210 11.75 8.67 16.44
N LEU A 211 10.45 8.36 16.36
CA LEU A 211 9.78 7.43 17.27
C LEU A 211 10.41 6.03 17.19
N TRP A 212 10.69 5.53 15.98
CA TRP A 212 11.38 4.25 15.81
C TRP A 212 12.72 4.22 16.54
N GLY A 213 13.53 5.27 16.37
CA GLY A 213 14.81 5.39 17.08
C GLY A 213 14.67 5.48 18.59
N ALA A 214 13.68 6.23 19.09
CA ALA A 214 13.43 6.41 20.52
C ALA A 214 12.85 5.16 21.20
N CYS A 215 11.85 4.54 20.58
CA CYS A 215 11.18 3.34 21.11
C CYS A 215 11.95 2.05 20.83
N LYS A 216 12.97 2.09 19.95
CA LYS A 216 13.76 0.92 19.50
C LYS A 216 12.91 -0.23 18.96
N THR A 217 11.74 0.10 18.43
CA THR A 217 10.83 -0.82 17.76
C THR A 217 10.07 -0.09 16.68
N HIS A 218 9.71 -0.79 15.60
CA HIS A 218 8.83 -0.28 14.55
C HIS A 218 7.35 -0.68 14.79
N MET A 219 7.09 -1.44 15.88
CA MET A 219 5.75 -1.86 16.27
C MET A 219 5.12 -0.79 17.16
N PHE A 220 4.73 0.32 16.55
CA PHE A 220 3.95 1.42 17.15
C PHE A 220 3.05 2.04 16.09
N SER A 221 2.02 2.74 16.52
CA SER A 221 1.09 3.46 15.67
C SER A 221 0.58 4.71 16.40
N VAL A 222 -0.33 5.43 15.77
CA VAL A 222 -0.98 6.61 16.35
C VAL A 222 -2.48 6.36 16.52
N HIS A 223 -3.07 7.03 17.49
CA HIS A 223 -4.51 7.05 17.71
C HIS A 223 -4.97 8.48 17.93
N VAL A 224 -6.04 8.88 17.24
CA VAL A 224 -6.63 10.20 17.35
C VAL A 224 -7.71 10.16 18.44
N VAL A 225 -7.37 10.67 19.61
CA VAL A 225 -8.35 10.83 20.70
C VAL A 225 -9.24 12.02 20.42
N ARG A 226 -10.54 11.82 20.44
CA ARG A 226 -11.55 12.87 20.22
C ARG A 226 -12.71 12.71 21.17
N SER A 227 -13.37 13.83 21.47
CA SER A 227 -14.61 13.88 22.27
C SER A 227 -15.82 13.30 21.53
#